data_636ea653f569354ff000dd56d88f329b
#
_entry.id   636ea653f569354ff000dd56d88f329b
#
_cell.length_a   1.000
_cell.length_b   1.000
_cell.length_c   1.000
_cell.angle_alpha   90.00
_cell.angle_beta   90.00
_cell.angle_gamma   90.00
#
_symmetry.space_group_name_H-M   'P 1'
#
loop_
_entity.id
_entity.type
_entity.pdbx_description
1 polymer ?
#
loop_
_entity_poly.entity_id
_entity_poly.type
_entity_poly.pdbx_seq_one_letter_code
_entity_poly.pdbx_strand_id
1 'polypeptide(L)'
;MKRLLELDARLSARMRVAESPGMLRSVAVVLAHSGDSWFWWAGLGLLWWLGGPFWRPWALAVLYSILALAAVVLVIKFTIRRRRPEGEWGGLYRKTDPHSFPSGHAARVVLIAILAIGFGPWPLAVILCVWAPLVALARVAMGVHYLSDIIAGFVLGALAGVIALQIFAH
;
A
#
# COMPACT_ATOMS: atom_id res chain seq x y z
N MET A 1 -5.47 17.96 -18.92
CA MET A 1 -5.95 16.91 -18.01
C MET A 1 -6.25 15.60 -18.74
N LYS A 2 -7.09 15.55 -19.79
CA LYS A 2 -7.41 14.31 -20.54
C LYS A 2 -6.16 13.58 -21.06
N ARG A 3 -5.20 14.28 -21.70
CA ARG A 3 -3.94 13.68 -22.20
C ARG A 3 -3.11 12.98 -21.11
N LEU A 4 -3.05 13.54 -19.92
CA LEU A 4 -2.30 12.92 -18.80
C LEU A 4 -2.98 11.63 -18.32
N LEU A 5 -4.31 11.61 -18.23
CA LEU A 5 -5.05 10.41 -17.86
C LEU A 5 -4.93 9.30 -18.93
N GLU A 6 -4.91 9.67 -20.21
CA GLU A 6 -4.68 8.73 -21.30
C GLU A 6 -3.26 8.16 -21.28
N LEU A 7 -2.26 9.00 -21.02
CA LEU A 7 -0.87 8.56 -20.87
C LEU A 7 -0.72 7.60 -19.68
N ASP A 8 -1.27 7.93 -18.52
CA ASP A 8 -1.28 7.09 -17.33
C ASP A 8 -1.94 5.73 -17.62
N ALA A 9 -3.09 5.74 -18.29
CA ALA A 9 -3.78 4.50 -18.66
C ALA A 9 -2.93 3.64 -19.62
N ARG A 10 -2.27 4.24 -20.62
CA ARG A 10 -1.39 3.53 -21.57
C ARG A 10 -0.15 2.97 -20.89
N LEU A 11 0.52 3.74 -20.03
CA LEU A 11 1.71 3.28 -19.30
C LEU A 11 1.33 2.14 -18.34
N SER A 12 0.25 2.30 -17.60
CA SER A 12 -0.25 1.26 -16.69
C SER A 12 -0.63 -0.02 -17.43
N ALA A 13 -1.26 0.09 -18.62
CA ALA A 13 -1.62 -1.06 -19.44
C ALA A 13 -0.39 -1.87 -19.89
N ARG A 14 0.72 -1.21 -20.22
CA ARG A 14 1.99 -1.89 -20.59
C ARG A 14 2.62 -2.65 -19.43
N MET A 15 2.31 -2.27 -18.19
CA MET A 15 2.84 -2.90 -16.97
C MET A 15 1.98 -4.06 -16.47
N ARG A 16 0.84 -4.38 -17.08
CA ARG A 16 -0.09 -5.46 -16.67
C ARG A 16 0.42 -6.86 -17.07
N VAL A 17 1.63 -7.16 -16.69
CA VAL A 17 2.33 -8.40 -17.05
C VAL A 17 1.89 -9.61 -16.21
N ALA A 18 1.12 -9.40 -15.14
CA ALA A 18 0.63 -10.44 -14.24
C ALA A 18 -0.87 -10.77 -14.43
N GLU A 19 -1.50 -10.30 -15.50
CA GLU A 19 -2.90 -10.67 -15.84
C GLU A 19 -2.97 -12.08 -16.45
N SER A 20 -1.93 -12.51 -17.20
CA SER A 20 -1.88 -13.86 -17.77
C SER A 20 -1.44 -14.91 -16.73
N PRO A 21 -1.98 -16.14 -16.79
CA PRO A 21 -1.53 -17.24 -15.93
C PRO A 21 -0.03 -17.52 -16.08
N GLY A 22 0.66 -17.77 -14.94
CA GLY A 22 2.08 -18.07 -14.93
C GLY A 22 2.75 -17.68 -13.62
N MET A 23 4.06 -17.94 -13.53
CA MET A 23 4.85 -17.67 -12.31
C MET A 23 4.82 -16.19 -11.92
N LEU A 24 4.88 -15.28 -12.90
CA LEU A 24 4.85 -13.84 -12.64
C LEU A 24 3.53 -13.41 -11.98
N ARG A 25 2.40 -13.98 -12.41
CA ARG A 25 1.10 -13.76 -11.77
C ARG A 25 1.11 -14.24 -10.32
N SER A 26 1.63 -15.44 -10.06
CA SER A 26 1.69 -15.99 -8.70
C SER A 26 2.54 -15.12 -7.77
N VAL A 27 3.71 -14.68 -8.23
CA VAL A 27 4.59 -13.76 -7.48
C VAL A 27 3.90 -12.42 -7.23
N ALA A 28 3.27 -11.84 -8.25
CA ALA A 28 2.57 -10.55 -8.10
C ALA A 28 1.38 -10.66 -7.12
N VAL A 29 0.63 -11.77 -7.15
CA VAL A 29 -0.47 -12.03 -6.21
C VAL A 29 0.04 -12.10 -4.77
N VAL A 30 1.10 -12.88 -4.52
CA VAL A 30 1.69 -13.00 -3.17
C VAL A 30 2.20 -11.65 -2.68
N LEU A 31 2.97 -10.92 -3.50
CA LEU A 31 3.46 -9.59 -3.17
C LEU A 31 2.31 -8.61 -2.90
N ALA A 32 1.31 -8.55 -3.76
CA ALA A 32 0.18 -7.65 -3.61
C ALA A 32 -0.58 -7.91 -2.31
N HIS A 33 -0.87 -9.17 -1.99
CA HIS A 33 -1.61 -9.54 -0.79
C HIS A 33 -0.78 -9.44 0.49
N SER A 34 0.57 -9.52 0.43
CA SER A 34 1.41 -9.25 1.59
C SER A 34 1.25 -7.81 2.12
N GLY A 35 0.72 -6.90 1.31
CA GLY A 35 0.37 -5.54 1.69
C GLY A 35 -1.07 -5.36 2.22
N ASP A 36 -1.87 -6.41 2.37
CA ASP A 36 -3.27 -6.31 2.82
C ASP A 36 -3.39 -5.85 4.29
N SER A 37 -4.43 -5.06 4.59
CA SER A 37 -4.64 -4.51 5.92
C SER A 37 -4.80 -5.59 6.99
N TRP A 38 -5.61 -6.63 6.70
CA TRP A 38 -5.91 -7.68 7.66
C TRP A 38 -4.66 -8.45 8.09
N PHE A 39 -3.73 -8.68 7.14
CA PHE A 39 -2.46 -9.33 7.39
C PHE A 39 -1.61 -8.52 8.37
N TRP A 40 -1.53 -7.20 8.14
CA TRP A 40 -0.79 -6.31 9.03
C TRP A 40 -1.45 -6.15 10.39
N TRP A 41 -2.78 -6.07 10.45
CA TRP A 41 -3.49 -5.99 11.73
C TRP A 41 -3.29 -7.24 12.57
N ALA A 42 -3.40 -8.42 11.96
CA ALA A 42 -3.14 -9.68 12.65
C ALA A 42 -1.69 -9.78 13.13
N GLY A 43 -0.72 -9.47 12.25
CA GLY A 43 0.71 -9.52 12.58
C GLY A 43 1.11 -8.52 13.68
N LEU A 44 0.64 -7.27 13.58
CA LEU A 44 0.89 -6.24 14.60
C LEU A 44 0.19 -6.57 15.93
N GLY A 45 -1.02 -7.11 15.90
CA GLY A 45 -1.71 -7.58 17.09
C GLY A 45 -0.96 -8.71 17.80
N LEU A 46 -0.46 -9.67 17.03
CA LEU A 46 0.36 -10.76 17.55
C LEU A 46 1.70 -10.24 18.10
N LEU A 47 2.33 -9.31 17.39
CA LEU A 47 3.58 -8.68 17.83
C LEU A 47 3.38 -7.87 19.12
N TRP A 48 2.26 -7.18 19.26
CA TRP A 48 1.90 -6.48 20.50
C TRP A 48 1.68 -7.47 21.66
N TRP A 49 1.00 -8.58 21.43
CA TRP A 49 0.67 -9.56 22.46
C TRP A 49 1.91 -10.31 22.95
N LEU A 50 2.73 -10.83 22.02
CA LEU A 50 3.89 -11.68 22.31
C LEU A 50 5.22 -10.90 22.42
N GLY A 51 5.26 -9.66 21.90
CA GLY A 51 6.46 -8.85 21.83
C GLY A 51 6.90 -8.31 23.20
N GLY A 52 8.21 -8.06 23.32
CA GLY A 52 8.82 -7.40 24.48
C GLY A 52 8.58 -5.89 24.51
N PRO A 53 9.21 -5.19 25.48
CA PRO A 53 9.00 -3.75 25.72
C PRO A 53 9.26 -2.86 24.52
N PHE A 54 10.14 -3.25 23.63
CA PHE A 54 10.42 -2.52 22.37
C PHE A 54 9.29 -2.71 21.34
N TRP A 55 8.82 -3.94 21.14
CA TRP A 55 7.90 -4.28 20.05
C TRP A 55 6.46 -3.86 20.30
N ARG A 56 6.02 -3.82 21.57
CA ARG A 56 4.66 -3.43 21.92
C ARG A 56 4.33 -1.98 21.51
N PRO A 57 5.09 -0.96 21.94
CA PRO A 57 4.83 0.42 21.51
C PRO A 57 5.04 0.58 20.00
N TRP A 58 6.01 -0.10 19.40
CA TRP A 58 6.24 -0.09 17.97
C TRP A 58 5.01 -0.59 17.20
N ALA A 59 4.46 -1.75 17.60
CA ALA A 59 3.28 -2.33 16.97
C ALA A 59 2.06 -1.42 17.07
N LEU A 60 1.83 -0.79 18.23
CA LEU A 60 0.73 0.16 18.41
C LEU A 60 0.91 1.42 17.56
N ALA A 61 2.11 1.99 17.51
CA ALA A 61 2.39 3.16 16.69
C ALA A 61 2.11 2.88 15.20
N VAL A 62 2.57 1.74 14.69
CA VAL A 62 2.31 1.32 13.30
C VAL A 62 0.81 1.06 13.09
N LEU A 63 0.13 0.37 14.01
CA LEU A 63 -1.29 0.06 13.91
C LEU A 63 -2.15 1.34 13.85
N TYR A 64 -1.95 2.27 14.78
CA TYR A 64 -2.71 3.54 14.79
C TYR A 64 -2.42 4.38 13.55
N SER A 65 -1.17 4.39 13.09
CA SER A 65 -0.79 5.10 11.86
C SER A 65 -1.48 4.50 10.61
N ILE A 66 -1.56 3.16 10.52
CA ILE A 66 -2.29 2.48 9.43
C ILE A 66 -3.78 2.82 9.49
N LEU A 67 -4.40 2.83 10.66
CA LEU A 67 -5.83 3.15 10.83
C LEU A 67 -6.13 4.59 10.42
N ALA A 68 -5.31 5.54 10.88
CA ALA A 68 -5.45 6.95 10.51
C ALA A 68 -5.27 7.16 9.00
N LEU A 69 -4.23 6.55 8.41
CA LEU A 69 -3.99 6.61 6.97
C LEU A 69 -5.15 5.98 6.19
N ALA A 70 -5.70 4.85 6.65
CA ALA A 70 -6.84 4.20 6.00
C ALA A 70 -8.07 5.10 5.96
N ALA A 71 -8.35 5.82 7.05
CA ALA A 71 -9.45 6.79 7.08
C ALA A 71 -9.25 7.90 6.04
N VAL A 72 -8.05 8.48 5.95
CA VAL A 72 -7.72 9.51 4.96
C VAL A 72 -7.86 8.97 3.53
N VAL A 73 -7.30 7.78 3.26
CA VAL A 73 -7.42 7.11 1.95
C VAL A 73 -8.88 6.89 1.57
N LEU A 74 -9.73 6.44 2.48
CA LEU A 74 -11.16 6.25 2.23
C LEU A 74 -11.85 7.57 1.88
N VAL A 75 -11.60 8.63 2.64
CA VAL A 75 -12.17 9.95 2.34
C VAL A 75 -11.80 10.39 0.92
N ILE A 76 -10.52 10.29 0.54
CA ILE A 76 -10.05 10.67 -0.80
C ILE A 76 -10.70 9.79 -1.87
N LYS A 77 -10.78 8.47 -1.66
CA LYS A 77 -11.41 7.52 -2.60
C LYS A 77 -12.86 7.87 -2.89
N PHE A 78 -13.65 8.12 -1.84
CA PHE A 78 -15.07 8.45 -2.00
C PHE A 78 -15.32 9.88 -2.49
N THR A 79 -14.32 10.76 -2.42
CA THR A 79 -14.38 12.11 -3.02
C THR A 79 -14.03 12.06 -4.51
N ILE A 80 -12.91 11.44 -4.89
CA ILE A 80 -12.40 11.43 -6.28
C ILE A 80 -13.13 10.40 -7.14
N ARG A 81 -13.50 9.24 -6.59
CA ARG A 81 -14.29 8.18 -7.23
C ARG A 81 -13.73 7.69 -8.56
N ARG A 82 -12.40 7.62 -8.69
CA ARG A 82 -11.75 7.10 -9.89
C ARG A 82 -12.05 5.63 -10.09
N ARG A 83 -12.55 5.23 -11.27
CA ARG A 83 -12.77 3.82 -11.63
C ARG A 83 -11.45 3.05 -11.73
N ARG A 84 -11.46 1.79 -11.29
CA ARG A 84 -10.31 0.90 -11.46
C ARG A 84 -10.11 0.52 -12.93
N PRO A 85 -8.86 0.15 -13.32
CA PRO A 85 -8.60 -0.41 -14.63
C PRO A 85 -9.55 -1.57 -14.96
N GLU A 86 -9.87 -1.73 -16.24
CA GLU A 86 -10.61 -2.90 -16.72
C GLU A 86 -9.69 -4.12 -16.73
N GLY A 87 -10.20 -5.29 -16.39
CA GLY A 87 -9.47 -6.55 -16.27
C GLY A 87 -10.06 -7.46 -15.21
N GLU A 88 -9.57 -8.69 -15.13
CA GLU A 88 -10.07 -9.73 -14.22
C GLU A 88 -10.01 -9.26 -12.75
N TRP A 89 -8.82 -8.86 -12.29
CA TRP A 89 -8.61 -8.39 -10.92
C TRP A 89 -9.28 -7.06 -10.63
N GLY A 90 -9.25 -6.12 -11.56
CA GLY A 90 -9.97 -4.86 -11.46
C GLY A 90 -11.48 -5.08 -11.29
N GLY A 91 -12.05 -6.09 -11.97
CA GLY A 91 -13.44 -6.53 -11.84
C GLY A 91 -13.77 -7.07 -10.46
N LEU A 92 -12.89 -7.91 -9.91
CA LEU A 92 -13.05 -8.52 -8.58
C LEU A 92 -13.01 -7.44 -7.48
N TYR A 93 -12.01 -6.56 -7.53
CA TYR A 93 -11.84 -5.50 -6.52
C TYR A 93 -12.96 -4.45 -6.58
N ARG A 94 -13.57 -4.19 -7.75
CA ARG A 94 -14.71 -3.24 -7.84
C ARG A 94 -15.91 -3.61 -6.96
N LYS A 95 -16.05 -4.88 -6.60
CA LYS A 95 -17.16 -5.33 -5.72
C LYS A 95 -16.97 -4.90 -4.27
N THR A 96 -15.73 -4.80 -3.80
CA THR A 96 -15.40 -4.51 -2.40
C THR A 96 -14.79 -3.13 -2.19
N ASP A 97 -13.99 -2.65 -3.15
CA ASP A 97 -13.32 -1.34 -3.15
C ASP A 97 -13.36 -0.75 -4.57
N PRO A 98 -14.47 -0.05 -4.94
CA PRO A 98 -14.74 0.35 -6.31
C PRO A 98 -13.80 1.43 -6.86
N HIS A 99 -13.10 2.16 -5.99
CA HIS A 99 -12.30 3.32 -6.36
C HIS A 99 -10.81 3.01 -6.35
N SER A 100 -10.10 3.42 -7.42
CA SER A 100 -8.68 3.14 -7.56
C SER A 100 -7.77 4.16 -6.87
N PHE A 101 -8.16 5.43 -6.85
CA PHE A 101 -7.29 6.53 -6.41
C PHE A 101 -7.60 6.99 -4.98
N PRO A 102 -6.58 7.17 -4.13
CA PRO A 102 -5.20 6.70 -4.28
C PRO A 102 -5.07 5.21 -3.93
N SER A 103 -3.92 4.59 -4.23
CA SER A 103 -3.65 3.22 -3.80
C SER A 103 -3.39 3.14 -2.30
N GLY A 104 -4.32 2.51 -1.57
CA GLY A 104 -4.18 2.30 -0.13
C GLY A 104 -3.04 1.33 0.23
N HIS A 105 -2.75 0.34 -0.63
CA HIS A 105 -1.60 -0.55 -0.45
C HIS A 105 -0.29 0.21 -0.58
N ALA A 106 -0.12 1.01 -1.63
CA ALA A 106 1.08 1.83 -1.84
C ALA A 106 1.31 2.81 -0.68
N ALA A 107 0.25 3.47 -0.21
CA ALA A 107 0.34 4.39 0.93
C ALA A 107 0.76 3.66 2.22
N ARG A 108 0.16 2.51 2.51
CA ARG A 108 0.45 1.72 3.72
C ARG A 108 1.88 1.20 3.73
N VAL A 109 2.34 0.60 2.64
CA VAL A 109 3.69 0.00 2.62
C VAL A 109 4.79 1.03 2.77
N VAL A 110 4.60 2.25 2.23
CA VAL A 110 5.53 3.36 2.41
C VAL A 110 5.48 3.90 3.84
N LEU A 111 4.29 4.08 4.42
CA LEU A 111 4.13 4.45 5.83
C LEU A 111 4.93 3.50 6.74
N ILE A 112 4.73 2.18 6.59
CA ILE A 112 5.38 1.16 7.42
C ILE A 112 6.91 1.21 7.23
N ALA A 113 7.39 1.36 6.00
CA ALA A 113 8.82 1.48 5.73
C ALA A 113 9.43 2.72 6.40
N ILE A 114 8.76 3.86 6.36
CA ILE A 114 9.22 5.10 7.02
C ILE A 114 9.25 4.93 8.54
N LEU A 115 8.22 4.31 9.15
CA LEU A 115 8.21 4.06 10.57
C LEU A 115 9.31 3.07 11.00
N ALA A 116 9.63 2.09 10.16
CA ALA A 116 10.75 1.20 10.39
C ALA A 116 12.11 1.91 10.29
N ILE A 117 12.27 2.86 9.37
CA ILE A 117 13.49 3.71 9.29
C ILE A 117 13.63 4.57 10.55
N GLY A 118 12.54 5.17 11.05
CA GLY A 118 12.59 6.13 12.14
C GLY A 118 12.84 5.51 13.51
N PHE A 119 12.19 4.39 13.82
CA PHE A 119 12.29 3.76 15.14
C PHE A 119 12.20 2.22 15.13
N GLY A 120 12.38 1.60 13.98
CA GLY A 120 12.50 0.14 13.86
C GLY A 120 13.95 -0.33 13.86
N PRO A 121 14.17 -1.65 13.94
CA PRO A 121 15.49 -2.22 13.72
C PRO A 121 15.94 -2.01 12.27
N TRP A 122 17.16 -1.60 12.07
CA TRP A 122 17.70 -1.30 10.74
C TRP A 122 17.54 -2.44 9.70
N PRO A 123 17.72 -3.74 10.04
CA PRO A 123 17.48 -4.80 9.05
C PRO A 123 16.02 -4.86 8.58
N LEU A 124 15.07 -4.62 9.49
CA LEU A 124 13.65 -4.52 9.15
C LEU A 124 13.36 -3.33 8.21
N ALA A 125 13.97 -2.18 8.50
CA ALA A 125 13.83 -1.00 7.65
C ALA A 125 14.29 -1.28 6.21
N VAL A 126 15.45 -1.93 6.02
CA VAL A 126 15.95 -2.30 4.69
C VAL A 126 14.99 -3.25 3.97
N ILE A 127 14.53 -4.31 4.66
CA ILE A 127 13.60 -5.28 4.09
C ILE A 127 12.31 -4.56 3.63
N LEU A 128 11.74 -3.70 4.46
CA LEU A 128 10.49 -2.99 4.16
C LEU A 128 10.66 -1.93 3.06
N CYS A 129 11.83 -1.28 2.97
CA CYS A 129 12.14 -0.36 1.88
C CYS A 129 12.24 -1.06 0.51
N VAL A 130 12.74 -2.29 0.47
CA VAL A 130 12.75 -3.10 -0.76
C VAL A 130 11.37 -3.68 -1.06
N TRP A 131 10.66 -4.14 -0.05
CA TRP A 131 9.33 -4.72 -0.18
C TRP A 131 8.27 -3.71 -0.64
N ALA A 132 8.30 -2.47 -0.14
CA ALA A 132 7.28 -1.47 -0.43
C ALA A 132 7.09 -1.19 -1.94
N PRO A 133 8.15 -0.90 -2.74
CA PRO A 133 7.99 -0.72 -4.18
C PRO A 133 7.55 -2.02 -4.90
N LEU A 134 7.96 -3.19 -4.44
CA LEU A 134 7.55 -4.46 -5.04
C LEU A 134 6.04 -4.70 -4.87
N VAL A 135 5.50 -4.47 -3.68
CA VAL A 135 4.04 -4.53 -3.45
C VAL A 135 3.31 -3.55 -4.36
N ALA A 136 3.77 -2.31 -4.43
CA ALA A 136 3.14 -1.27 -5.23
C ALA A 136 3.17 -1.60 -6.73
N LEU A 137 4.30 -2.08 -7.25
CA LEU A 137 4.43 -2.53 -8.64
C LEU A 137 3.54 -3.73 -8.94
N ALA A 138 3.41 -4.69 -8.00
CA ALA A 138 2.51 -5.82 -8.13
C ALA A 138 1.05 -5.38 -8.33
N ARG A 139 0.61 -4.28 -7.68
CA ARG A 139 -0.75 -3.73 -7.86
C ARG A 139 -0.99 -3.21 -9.28
N VAL A 140 0.03 -2.63 -9.94
CA VAL A 140 -0.06 -2.21 -11.35
C VAL A 140 0.02 -3.43 -12.26
N ALA A 141 0.95 -4.36 -11.98
CA ALA A 141 1.14 -5.57 -12.77
C ALA A 141 -0.12 -6.46 -12.82
N MET A 142 -0.91 -6.49 -11.74
CA MET A 142 -2.21 -7.16 -11.66
C MET A 142 -3.37 -6.34 -12.28
N GLY A 143 -3.13 -5.14 -12.79
CA GLY A 143 -4.19 -4.30 -13.40
C GLY A 143 -5.24 -3.78 -12.40
N VAL A 144 -4.94 -3.68 -11.11
CA VAL A 144 -5.88 -3.19 -10.10
C VAL A 144 -5.76 -1.70 -9.81
N HIS A 145 -4.63 -1.09 -10.17
CA HIS A 145 -4.33 0.35 -10.02
C HIS A 145 -3.63 0.91 -11.26
N TYR A 146 -3.79 2.21 -11.47
CA TYR A 146 -2.96 2.97 -12.39
C TYR A 146 -1.66 3.40 -11.72
N LEU A 147 -0.64 3.73 -12.52
CA LEU A 147 0.65 4.18 -12.02
C LEU A 147 0.51 5.45 -11.17
N SER A 148 -0.33 6.39 -11.58
CA SER A 148 -0.61 7.62 -10.81
C SER A 148 -1.28 7.35 -9.46
N ASP A 149 -2.10 6.28 -9.33
CA ASP A 149 -2.67 5.88 -8.03
C ASP A 149 -1.56 5.44 -7.06
N ILE A 150 -0.52 4.77 -7.59
CA ILE A 150 0.64 4.33 -6.81
C ILE A 150 1.48 5.53 -6.36
N ILE A 151 1.78 6.46 -7.29
CA ILE A 151 2.55 7.67 -6.98
C ILE A 151 1.84 8.50 -5.90
N ALA A 152 0.54 8.73 -6.06
CA ALA A 152 -0.25 9.43 -5.06
C ALA A 152 -0.28 8.70 -3.71
N GLY A 153 -0.38 7.35 -3.74
CA GLY A 153 -0.27 6.53 -2.55
C GLY A 153 1.08 6.68 -1.85
N PHE A 154 2.19 6.68 -2.61
CA PHE A 154 3.54 6.88 -2.07
C PHE A 154 3.68 8.24 -1.38
N VAL A 155 3.24 9.31 -2.03
CA VAL A 155 3.28 10.66 -1.44
C VAL A 155 2.45 10.71 -0.16
N LEU A 156 1.24 10.17 -0.18
CA LEU A 156 0.36 10.16 0.99
C LEU A 156 0.94 9.31 2.13
N GLY A 157 1.49 8.14 1.81
CA GLY A 157 2.14 7.27 2.79
C GLY A 157 3.40 7.89 3.39
N ALA A 158 4.18 8.61 2.57
CA ALA A 158 5.37 9.33 3.03
C ALA A 158 5.01 10.48 3.99
N LEU A 159 4.02 11.29 3.62
CA LEU A 159 3.54 12.37 4.49
C LEU A 159 2.99 11.83 5.82
N ALA A 160 2.14 10.81 5.76
CA ALA A 160 1.60 10.17 6.96
C ALA A 160 2.70 9.54 7.83
N GLY A 161 3.71 8.91 7.20
CA GLY A 161 4.85 8.33 7.92
C GLY A 161 5.68 9.38 8.65
N VAL A 162 6.00 10.50 8.00
CA VAL A 162 6.72 11.61 8.63
C VAL A 162 5.93 12.22 9.79
N ILE A 163 4.63 12.43 9.62
CA ILE A 163 3.76 12.93 10.68
C ILE A 163 3.72 11.94 11.86
N ALA A 164 3.58 10.65 11.57
CA ALA A 164 3.57 9.62 12.62
C ALA A 164 4.90 9.54 13.38
N LEU A 165 6.05 9.70 12.69
CA LEU A 165 7.34 9.80 13.37
C LEU A 165 7.37 10.95 14.37
N GLN A 166 6.82 12.12 14.04
CA GLN A 166 6.78 13.26 14.96
C GLN A 166 5.86 13.01 16.16
N ILE A 167 4.77 12.26 15.97
CA ILE A 167 3.81 11.96 17.05
C ILE A 167 4.37 10.89 18.01
N PHE A 168 5.06 9.89 17.51
CA PHE A 168 5.51 8.72 18.29
C PHE A 168 7.01 8.73 18.65
N ALA A 169 7.78 9.75 18.24
CA ALA A 169 9.21 9.88 18.56
C ALA A 169 9.47 10.37 20.00
N HIS A 170 8.40 10.53 20.80
CA HIS A 170 8.47 10.98 22.21
C HIS A 170 8.05 9.80 23.13
#